data_713995e89c5ff7eaa59c1f852c79e2d5
#
_entry.id   713995e89c5ff7eaa59c1f852c79e2d5
#
_cell.length_a   1.000
_cell.length_b   1.000
_cell.length_c   1.000
_cell.angle_alpha   90.00
_cell.angle_beta   90.00
_cell.angle_gamma   90.00
#
_symmetry.space_group_name_H-M   'P 1'
#
loop_
_entity.id
_entity.type
_entity.pdbx_description
1 polymer ?
#
loop_
_entity_poly.entity_id
_entity_poly.type
_entity_poly.pdbx_seq_one_letter_code
_entity_poly.pdbx_strand_id
1 'polypeptide(L)'
;MALLERDAELAAVERGLARLCGTPGTAPRSGGLLAFTGGPGLGRTALLDETAARATARGCTVLRATGGEQEQEAGFHLVRALLHPLPPGCREPGLRAALGRHHALAAPAAGLAAPARTVPPHPHAVRRALDRLLAHLAERLAARGTPLVLLVDDVHWADPASLHWLTGLLPQVPGLPLLCALAYDPAQLRPETAHLPDAVLAGGQRPRALPALSAAAVDTLVKETFGGAEQPAFAKECWSLTGGTPLAVTRLLARAREAGLSPHRDAVGRLADLARGVEPPGFLEHLHGLGPACVRLSWAVAVLGTDTTPARAARVAGLDAQAAREATETLCRAGILHTAEDDGPAGPGTPEAGGTPRFRHPSLASEVYRSIPAATRTALHGQAAATLSLAGAAPTDCARHLLEVHPDAMPRPEPPRPPTAVWAAP
;
A
#
# COMPACT_ATOMS: atom_id res chain seq x y z
N MET A 1 -6.62 17.28 7.40
CA MET A 1 -7.72 17.02 8.35
C MET A 1 -7.13 16.31 9.56
N ALA A 2 -7.37 16.78 10.78
CA ALA A 2 -6.84 16.14 11.99
C ALA A 2 -7.43 14.74 12.16
N LEU A 3 -6.63 13.78 12.64
CA LEU A 3 -7.09 12.45 12.96
C LEU A 3 -7.81 12.48 14.31
N LEU A 4 -9.13 12.40 14.29
CA LEU A 4 -9.95 12.40 15.51
C LEU A 4 -9.87 11.06 16.22
N GLU A 5 -9.83 11.10 17.56
CA GLU A 5 -9.79 9.93 18.44
C GLU A 5 -8.67 8.93 18.12
N ARG A 6 -7.48 9.46 17.76
CA ARG A 6 -6.26 8.67 17.51
C ARG A 6 -5.10 9.11 18.41
N ASP A 7 -5.40 9.75 19.54
CA ASP A 7 -4.39 10.30 20.45
C ASP A 7 -3.46 9.22 21.00
N ALA A 8 -4.01 8.05 21.34
CA ALA A 8 -3.23 6.93 21.88
C ALA A 8 -2.25 6.34 20.85
N GLU A 9 -2.71 6.22 19.58
CA GLU A 9 -1.92 5.74 18.45
C GLU A 9 -0.86 6.76 18.08
N LEU A 10 -1.25 8.04 17.96
CA LEU A 10 -0.33 9.14 17.67
C LEU A 10 0.72 9.30 18.80
N ALA A 11 0.33 9.17 20.06
CA ALA A 11 1.28 9.16 21.16
C ALA A 11 2.26 7.97 21.10
N ALA A 12 1.81 6.80 20.60
CA ALA A 12 2.70 5.66 20.38
C ALA A 12 3.69 5.92 19.24
N VAL A 13 3.24 6.54 18.14
CA VAL A 13 4.09 7.00 17.02
C VAL A 13 5.14 7.99 17.54
N GLU A 14 4.71 9.00 18.31
CA GLU A 14 5.61 10.01 18.89
C GLU A 14 6.69 9.39 19.78
N ARG A 15 6.31 8.46 20.66
CA ARG A 15 7.28 7.74 21.50
C ARG A 15 8.25 6.90 20.67
N GLY A 16 7.76 6.26 19.59
CA GLY A 16 8.60 5.51 18.66
C GLY A 16 9.62 6.39 17.95
N LEU A 17 9.18 7.51 17.40
CA LEU A 17 10.03 8.49 16.71
C LEU A 17 11.03 9.16 17.69
N ALA A 18 10.59 9.50 18.90
CA ALA A 18 11.47 10.09 19.92
C ALA A 18 12.61 9.13 20.30
N ARG A 19 12.32 7.83 20.49
CA ARG A 19 13.37 6.82 20.75
C ARG A 19 14.32 6.64 19.57
N LEU A 20 13.78 6.64 18.36
CA LEU A 20 14.56 6.45 17.14
C LEU A 20 15.47 7.66 16.85
N CYS A 21 14.96 8.89 16.99
CA CYS A 21 15.73 10.10 16.70
C CYS A 21 16.72 10.43 17.80
N GLY A 22 16.40 10.10 19.07
CA GLY A 22 17.28 10.31 20.24
C GLY A 22 17.73 11.76 20.42
N THR A 23 18.25 12.08 21.62
CA THR A 23 19.02 13.33 21.83
C THR A 23 20.50 13.03 21.50
N PRO A 24 21.24 13.92 20.82
CA PRO A 24 22.66 13.72 20.56
C PRO A 24 23.40 13.47 21.90
N GLY A 25 24.10 12.33 22.03
CA GLY A 25 24.88 11.98 23.21
C GLY A 25 24.20 11.11 24.28
N THR A 26 22.94 10.73 24.09
CA THR A 26 22.23 9.75 24.93
C THR A 26 22.13 8.38 24.24
N ALA A 27 21.80 7.34 25.03
CA ALA A 27 21.78 5.90 24.73
C ALA A 27 21.56 5.47 23.25
N PRO A 28 22.00 4.27 22.84
CA PRO A 28 21.90 3.81 21.46
C PRO A 28 20.45 3.94 20.95
N ARG A 29 20.30 4.47 19.76
CA ARG A 29 19.00 4.58 19.05
C ARG A 29 18.37 3.20 19.02
N SER A 30 17.27 3.02 19.72
CA SER A 30 16.56 1.74 19.77
C SER A 30 15.41 1.75 18.79
N GLY A 31 15.26 0.66 18.08
CA GLY A 31 14.14 0.44 17.15
C GLY A 31 12.79 0.35 17.86
N GLY A 32 11.76 0.38 17.08
CA GLY A 32 10.40 0.24 17.55
C GLY A 32 9.53 -0.44 16.51
N LEU A 33 8.55 -1.22 17.00
CA LEU A 33 7.51 -1.81 16.18
C LEU A 33 6.17 -1.20 16.58
N LEU A 34 5.33 -0.88 15.61
CA LEU A 34 3.94 -0.48 15.77
C LEU A 34 3.09 -1.33 14.82
N ALA A 35 1.94 -1.78 15.28
CA ALA A 35 0.99 -2.50 14.43
C ALA A 35 -0.41 -1.96 14.67
N PHE A 36 -1.07 -1.53 13.59
CA PHE A 36 -2.42 -0.98 13.59
C PHE A 36 -3.36 -1.94 12.88
N THR A 37 -4.48 -2.26 13.50
CA THR A 37 -5.46 -3.19 12.95
C THR A 37 -6.84 -2.58 12.88
N GLY A 38 -7.65 -3.06 11.95
CA GLY A 38 -9.03 -2.61 11.82
C GLY A 38 -9.59 -2.96 10.44
N GLY A 39 -10.90 -2.92 10.31
CA GLY A 39 -11.59 -3.14 9.05
C GLY A 39 -11.38 -2.00 8.04
N PRO A 40 -11.94 -2.15 6.84
CA PRO A 40 -11.87 -1.13 5.81
C PRO A 40 -12.45 0.21 6.29
N GLY A 41 -11.81 1.32 5.92
CA GLY A 41 -12.29 2.65 6.22
C GLY A 41 -12.08 3.15 7.65
N LEU A 42 -11.45 2.38 8.56
CA LEU A 42 -11.17 2.78 9.95
C LEU A 42 -9.96 3.73 10.10
N GLY A 43 -9.30 4.08 8.99
CA GLY A 43 -8.24 5.10 9.00
C GLY A 43 -6.83 4.55 9.19
N ARG A 44 -6.57 3.26 8.93
CA ARG A 44 -5.23 2.64 8.97
C ARG A 44 -4.22 3.40 8.11
N THR A 45 -4.54 3.58 6.83
CA THR A 45 -3.71 4.32 5.87
C THR A 45 -3.47 5.75 6.31
N ALA A 46 -4.50 6.46 6.76
CA ALA A 46 -4.38 7.84 7.24
C ALA A 46 -3.44 7.97 8.46
N LEU A 47 -3.44 6.96 9.34
CA LEU A 47 -2.51 6.93 10.48
C LEU A 47 -1.07 6.67 10.03
N LEU A 48 -0.85 5.82 9.02
CA LEU A 48 0.47 5.64 8.41
C LEU A 48 0.92 6.90 7.67
N ASP A 49 0.02 7.62 6.98
CA ASP A 49 0.32 8.90 6.33
C ASP A 49 0.77 9.95 7.34
N GLU A 50 0.06 10.07 8.46
CA GLU A 50 0.44 10.97 9.56
C GLU A 50 1.78 10.55 10.19
N THR A 51 2.02 9.24 10.31
CA THR A 51 3.31 8.71 10.76
C THR A 51 4.44 9.11 9.82
N ALA A 52 4.22 9.00 8.51
CA ALA A 52 5.17 9.43 7.48
C ALA A 52 5.47 10.93 7.58
N ALA A 53 4.44 11.75 7.69
CA ALA A 53 4.57 13.22 7.81
C ALA A 53 5.40 13.61 9.04
N ARG A 54 5.10 13.00 10.21
CA ARG A 54 5.85 13.26 11.45
C ARG A 54 7.29 12.77 11.39
N ALA A 55 7.52 11.62 10.76
CA ALA A 55 8.87 11.09 10.56
C ALA A 55 9.69 11.99 9.64
N THR A 56 9.12 12.42 8.52
CA THR A 56 9.76 13.33 7.57
C THR A 56 10.09 14.68 8.21
N ALA A 57 9.17 15.24 8.99
CA ALA A 57 9.38 16.49 9.72
C ALA A 57 10.55 16.39 10.73
N ARG A 58 10.91 15.17 11.18
CA ARG A 58 12.08 14.90 12.03
C ARG A 58 13.35 14.54 11.27
N GLY A 59 13.34 14.62 9.95
CA GLY A 59 14.48 14.28 9.09
C GLY A 59 14.71 12.78 8.96
N CYS A 60 13.73 11.92 9.27
CA CYS A 60 13.84 10.49 9.04
C CYS A 60 13.73 10.15 7.54
N THR A 61 14.42 9.10 7.13
CA THR A 61 14.19 8.47 5.82
C THR A 61 12.99 7.55 5.94
N VAL A 62 11.93 7.81 5.18
CA VAL A 62 10.71 7.01 5.18
C VAL A 62 10.69 6.11 3.95
N LEU A 63 10.57 4.80 4.15
CA LEU A 63 10.29 3.83 3.10
C LEU A 63 8.89 3.27 3.31
N ARG A 64 8.10 3.27 2.26
CA ARG A 64 6.71 2.84 2.30
C ARG A 64 6.40 1.81 1.23
N ALA A 65 5.60 0.81 1.60
CA ALA A 65 5.00 -0.13 0.67
C ALA A 65 3.58 -0.49 1.12
N THR A 66 2.78 -0.94 0.16
CA THR A 66 1.41 -1.42 0.40
C THR A 66 1.27 -2.81 -0.21
N GLY A 67 0.70 -3.74 0.53
CA GLY A 67 0.33 -5.04 0.00
C GLY A 67 -0.81 -4.91 -1.00
N GLY A 68 -0.74 -5.61 -2.13
CA GLY A 68 -1.76 -5.60 -3.16
C GLY A 68 -2.30 -6.99 -3.44
N GLU A 69 -3.62 -7.08 -3.60
CA GLU A 69 -4.31 -8.35 -3.86
C GLU A 69 -3.82 -9.01 -5.16
N GLN A 70 -3.47 -8.20 -6.16
CA GLN A 70 -3.05 -8.66 -7.48
C GLN A 70 -1.57 -9.05 -7.56
N GLU A 71 -0.76 -8.52 -6.65
CA GLU A 71 0.68 -8.71 -6.63
C GLU A 71 1.11 -9.89 -5.76
N GLN A 72 0.17 -10.65 -5.22
CA GLN A 72 0.45 -11.80 -4.31
C GLN A 72 1.28 -12.88 -4.98
N GLU A 73 1.13 -13.09 -6.29
CA GLU A 73 1.92 -14.08 -7.02
C GLU A 73 3.31 -13.56 -7.42
N ALA A 74 3.56 -12.27 -7.30
CA ALA A 74 4.83 -11.64 -7.63
C ALA A 74 5.80 -11.71 -6.44
N GLY A 75 6.57 -12.78 -6.34
CA GLY A 75 7.50 -13.01 -5.22
C GLY A 75 8.40 -11.81 -4.94
N PHE A 76 8.52 -11.41 -3.67
CA PHE A 76 9.23 -10.22 -3.19
C PHE A 76 8.68 -8.89 -3.71
N HIS A 77 7.42 -8.82 -4.12
CA HIS A 77 6.82 -7.58 -4.61
C HIS A 77 6.84 -6.48 -3.55
N LEU A 78 6.34 -6.78 -2.34
CA LEU A 78 6.32 -5.83 -1.24
C LEU A 78 7.73 -5.38 -0.84
N VAL A 79 8.71 -6.30 -0.82
CA VAL A 79 10.12 -5.96 -0.53
C VAL A 79 10.69 -5.01 -1.59
N ARG A 80 10.42 -5.28 -2.87
CA ARG A 80 10.86 -4.38 -3.96
C ARG A 80 10.23 -3.01 -3.86
N ALA A 81 8.91 -2.95 -3.65
CA ALA A 81 8.20 -1.68 -3.47
C ALA A 81 8.76 -0.87 -2.28
N LEU A 82 9.07 -1.56 -1.18
CA LEU A 82 9.64 -0.93 0.02
C LEU A 82 11.06 -0.39 -0.21
N LEU A 83 11.91 -1.10 -0.97
CA LEU A 83 13.32 -0.76 -1.15
C LEU A 83 13.61 -0.01 -2.46
N HIS A 84 12.67 0.08 -3.39
CA HIS A 84 12.84 0.81 -4.65
C HIS A 84 13.15 2.30 -4.47
N PRO A 85 12.51 3.03 -3.52
CA PRO A 85 12.78 4.47 -3.33
C PRO A 85 14.06 4.76 -2.53
N LEU A 86 14.98 3.79 -2.36
CA LEU A 86 16.24 4.04 -1.66
C LEU A 86 17.01 5.20 -2.30
N PRO A 87 17.51 6.15 -1.49
CA PRO A 87 18.33 7.25 -1.98
C PRO A 87 19.53 6.75 -2.80
N PRO A 88 19.94 7.44 -3.87
CA PRO A 88 21.03 7.02 -4.75
C PRO A 88 22.32 6.67 -4.00
N GLY A 89 22.66 7.42 -2.95
CA GLY A 89 23.82 7.15 -2.10
C GLY A 89 23.73 5.88 -1.23
N CYS A 90 22.59 5.18 -1.22
CA CYS A 90 22.41 3.91 -0.54
C CYS A 90 22.42 2.71 -1.48
N ARG A 91 22.49 2.93 -2.81
CA ARG A 91 22.39 1.83 -3.80
C ARG A 91 23.74 1.19 -4.10
N GLU A 92 24.75 1.88 -4.59
CA GLU A 92 26.06 1.29 -5.01
C GLU A 92 27.16 2.38 -5.00
N PRO A 93 28.47 2.07 -4.87
CA PRO A 93 29.13 0.76 -4.79
C PRO A 93 29.30 0.20 -3.37
N GLY A 94 29.07 1.01 -2.31
CA GLY A 94 29.35 0.63 -0.93
C GLY A 94 28.48 -0.53 -0.41
N LEU A 95 27.26 -0.68 -0.93
CA LEU A 95 26.35 -1.74 -0.52
C LEU A 95 26.86 -3.13 -0.89
N ARG A 96 27.43 -3.29 -2.10
CA ARG A 96 28.03 -4.56 -2.55
C ARG A 96 29.21 -4.95 -1.65
N ALA A 97 30.07 -4.01 -1.30
CA ALA A 97 31.21 -4.25 -0.42
C ALA A 97 30.76 -4.65 0.99
N ALA A 98 29.77 -3.95 1.54
CA ALA A 98 29.23 -4.20 2.87
C ALA A 98 28.51 -5.55 2.99
N LEU A 99 27.73 -5.94 1.99
CA LEU A 99 26.97 -7.20 1.99
C LEU A 99 27.80 -8.41 1.52
N GLY A 100 28.89 -8.21 0.79
CA GLY A 100 29.72 -9.27 0.25
C GLY A 100 28.90 -10.32 -0.51
N ARG A 101 29.03 -11.61 -0.12
CA ARG A 101 28.28 -12.73 -0.74
C ARG A 101 26.75 -12.63 -0.60
N HIS A 102 26.25 -11.89 0.39
CA HIS A 102 24.80 -11.72 0.60
C HIS A 102 24.19 -10.76 -0.42
N HIS A 103 24.97 -9.88 -1.04
CA HIS A 103 24.50 -8.98 -2.09
C HIS A 103 23.86 -9.74 -3.25
N ALA A 104 24.49 -10.82 -3.72
CA ALA A 104 23.95 -11.63 -4.83
C ALA A 104 22.60 -12.30 -4.54
N LEU A 105 22.21 -12.40 -3.26
CA LEU A 105 20.92 -12.95 -2.82
C LEU A 105 19.90 -11.84 -2.53
N ALA A 106 20.32 -10.76 -1.88
CA ALA A 106 19.43 -9.67 -1.47
C ALA A 106 19.08 -8.73 -2.64
N ALA A 107 20.04 -8.40 -3.49
CA ALA A 107 19.85 -7.38 -4.52
C ALA A 107 18.75 -7.75 -5.56
N PRO A 108 18.64 -8.99 -6.06
CA PRO A 108 17.53 -9.38 -6.94
C PRO A 108 16.17 -9.34 -6.23
N ALA A 109 16.11 -9.85 -4.99
CA ALA A 109 14.87 -9.84 -4.21
C ALA A 109 14.42 -8.40 -3.86
N ALA A 110 15.37 -7.49 -3.67
CA ALA A 110 15.12 -6.08 -3.40
C ALA A 110 14.93 -5.22 -4.68
N GLY A 111 14.99 -5.81 -5.87
CA GLY A 111 14.89 -5.06 -7.13
C GLY A 111 16.12 -4.18 -7.46
N LEU A 112 17.24 -4.41 -6.79
CA LEU A 112 18.47 -3.62 -6.98
C LEU A 112 19.39 -4.20 -8.06
N ALA A 113 19.16 -5.44 -8.49
CA ALA A 113 19.89 -6.09 -9.58
C ALA A 113 19.02 -7.16 -10.24
N ALA A 114 19.30 -7.48 -11.52
CA ALA A 114 18.69 -8.62 -12.18
C ALA A 114 19.13 -9.94 -11.53
N PRO A 115 18.28 -10.99 -11.53
CA PRO A 115 18.66 -12.30 -11.03
C PRO A 115 19.78 -12.91 -11.90
N ALA A 116 20.91 -13.16 -11.29
CA ALA A 116 22.10 -13.70 -11.98
C ALA A 116 22.17 -15.24 -11.96
N ARG A 117 21.18 -15.92 -11.38
CA ARG A 117 21.22 -17.38 -11.15
C ARG A 117 20.07 -18.07 -11.87
N THR A 118 20.40 -19.17 -12.53
CA THR A 118 19.40 -20.05 -13.17
C THR A 118 18.67 -20.96 -12.15
N VAL A 119 19.27 -21.18 -10.96
CA VAL A 119 18.66 -21.95 -9.88
C VAL A 119 18.19 -21.01 -8.77
N PRO A 120 16.92 -21.08 -8.36
CA PRO A 120 16.40 -20.26 -7.27
C PRO A 120 17.20 -20.51 -5.98
N PRO A 121 17.64 -19.47 -5.26
CA PRO A 121 18.31 -19.63 -4.00
C PRO A 121 17.33 -20.10 -2.90
N HIS A 122 17.87 -20.78 -1.88
CA HIS A 122 17.05 -21.25 -0.76
C HIS A 122 16.38 -20.05 -0.04
N PRO A 123 15.06 -20.09 0.22
CA PRO A 123 14.31 -18.96 0.79
C PRO A 123 14.91 -18.37 2.07
N HIS A 124 15.40 -19.21 2.99
CA HIS A 124 16.06 -18.74 4.22
C HIS A 124 17.38 -17.99 3.96
N ALA A 125 18.11 -18.33 2.89
CA ALA A 125 19.33 -17.61 2.53
C ALA A 125 19.01 -16.21 2.01
N VAL A 126 17.95 -16.07 1.20
CA VAL A 126 17.45 -14.78 0.71
C VAL A 126 16.96 -13.93 1.89
N ARG A 127 16.16 -14.51 2.79
CA ARG A 127 15.68 -13.81 3.99
C ARG A 127 16.83 -13.22 4.81
N ARG A 128 17.83 -14.05 5.17
CA ARG A 128 19.01 -13.58 5.92
C ARG A 128 19.80 -12.49 5.17
N ALA A 129 19.82 -12.55 3.86
CA ALA A 129 20.48 -11.54 3.06
C ALA A 129 19.71 -10.21 3.08
N LEU A 130 18.39 -10.26 3.02
CA LEU A 130 17.51 -9.08 3.16
C LEU A 130 17.60 -8.50 4.58
N ASP A 131 17.61 -9.33 5.64
CA ASP A 131 17.79 -8.88 7.02
C ASP A 131 19.10 -8.07 7.18
N ARG A 132 20.22 -8.57 6.60
CA ARG A 132 21.51 -7.88 6.60
C ARG A 132 21.48 -6.60 5.78
N LEU A 133 20.82 -6.61 4.63
CA LEU A 133 20.64 -5.42 3.80
C LEU A 133 19.93 -4.33 4.63
N LEU A 134 18.81 -4.67 5.24
CA LEU A 134 18.02 -3.72 6.01
C LEU A 134 18.78 -3.21 7.24
N ALA A 135 19.44 -4.09 8.00
CA ALA A 135 20.25 -3.70 9.15
C ALA A 135 21.36 -2.72 8.74
N HIS A 136 22.09 -3.03 7.67
CA HIS A 136 23.13 -2.13 7.13
C HIS A 136 22.56 -0.77 6.71
N LEU A 137 21.40 -0.75 6.04
CA LEU A 137 20.75 0.49 5.65
C LEU A 137 20.31 1.31 6.86
N ALA A 138 19.70 0.67 7.86
CA ALA A 138 19.26 1.32 9.08
C ALA A 138 20.42 1.95 9.87
N GLU A 139 21.52 1.20 10.04
CA GLU A 139 22.75 1.68 10.70
C GLU A 139 23.37 2.86 9.95
N ARG A 140 23.48 2.74 8.63
CA ARG A 140 24.09 3.76 7.75
C ARG A 140 23.27 5.05 7.76
N LEU A 141 21.94 4.95 7.66
CA LEU A 141 21.04 6.11 7.71
C LEU A 141 21.04 6.74 9.11
N ALA A 142 21.02 5.94 10.15
CA ALA A 142 21.14 6.43 11.52
C ALA A 142 22.46 7.17 11.78
N ALA A 143 23.59 6.67 11.26
CA ALA A 143 24.90 7.33 11.33
C ALA A 143 24.93 8.68 10.59
N ARG A 144 24.10 8.83 9.53
CA ARG A 144 23.95 10.09 8.78
C ARG A 144 22.97 11.08 9.43
N GLY A 145 22.31 10.70 10.52
CA GLY A 145 21.30 11.54 11.18
C GLY A 145 19.91 11.49 10.56
N THR A 146 19.68 10.60 9.59
CA THR A 146 18.40 10.39 8.91
C THR A 146 17.87 8.97 9.18
N PRO A 147 17.51 8.63 10.44
CA PRO A 147 17.14 7.26 10.81
C PRO A 147 15.96 6.72 9.99
N LEU A 148 15.90 5.40 9.86
CA LEU A 148 14.99 4.73 8.97
C LEU A 148 13.60 4.48 9.61
N VAL A 149 12.55 4.81 8.88
CA VAL A 149 11.16 4.46 9.20
C VAL A 149 10.58 3.62 8.07
N LEU A 150 10.09 2.43 8.41
CA LEU A 150 9.41 1.53 7.49
C LEU A 150 7.91 1.59 7.73
N LEU A 151 7.13 1.84 6.69
CA LEU A 151 5.67 1.85 6.73
C LEU A 151 5.14 0.79 5.77
N VAL A 152 4.39 -0.17 6.28
CA VAL A 152 3.81 -1.24 5.48
C VAL A 152 2.31 -1.28 5.68
N ASP A 153 1.59 -0.88 4.65
CA ASP A 153 0.12 -0.89 4.65
C ASP A 153 -0.42 -2.20 4.07
N ASP A 154 -1.65 -2.55 4.43
CA ASP A 154 -2.39 -3.72 3.96
C ASP A 154 -1.53 -5.01 3.86
N VAL A 155 -0.76 -5.29 4.93
CA VAL A 155 0.18 -6.44 5.00
C VAL A 155 -0.53 -7.77 4.75
N HIS A 156 -1.83 -7.88 5.01
CA HIS A 156 -2.64 -9.06 4.74
C HIS A 156 -2.71 -9.42 3.23
N TRP A 157 -2.38 -8.48 2.34
CA TRP A 157 -2.25 -8.68 0.90
C TRP A 157 -0.80 -8.88 0.42
N ALA A 158 0.18 -8.95 1.33
CA ALA A 158 1.57 -9.17 0.95
C ALA A 158 1.76 -10.52 0.23
N ASP A 159 2.72 -10.55 -0.70
CA ASP A 159 3.13 -11.80 -1.34
C ASP A 159 3.81 -12.74 -0.33
N PRO A 160 3.71 -14.07 -0.49
CA PRO A 160 4.22 -15.04 0.49
C PRO A 160 5.72 -14.89 0.78
N ALA A 161 6.52 -14.55 -0.21
CA ALA A 161 7.98 -14.41 -0.03
C ALA A 161 8.33 -13.18 0.80
N SER A 162 7.68 -12.03 0.53
CA SER A 162 7.83 -10.82 1.33
C SER A 162 7.28 -11.00 2.75
N LEU A 163 6.14 -11.68 2.89
CA LEU A 163 5.55 -11.96 4.19
C LEU A 163 6.46 -12.84 5.04
N HIS A 164 7.03 -13.90 4.45
CA HIS A 164 8.00 -14.77 5.14
C HIS A 164 9.23 -13.98 5.62
N TRP A 165 9.71 -13.04 4.82
CA TRP A 165 10.78 -12.14 5.24
C TRP A 165 10.31 -11.21 6.35
N LEU A 166 9.19 -10.51 6.18
CA LEU A 166 8.67 -9.53 7.12
C LEU A 166 8.42 -10.16 8.50
N THR A 167 7.71 -11.28 8.58
CA THR A 167 7.42 -11.98 9.84
C THR A 167 8.68 -12.43 10.56
N GLY A 168 9.74 -12.80 9.83
CA GLY A 168 11.04 -13.11 10.41
C GLY A 168 11.85 -11.88 10.85
N LEU A 169 11.56 -10.70 10.28
CA LEU A 169 12.19 -9.43 10.63
C LEU A 169 11.58 -8.83 11.91
N LEU A 170 10.24 -8.90 12.09
CA LEU A 170 9.54 -8.20 13.17
C LEU A 170 10.13 -8.44 14.57
N PRO A 171 10.50 -9.67 14.96
CA PRO A 171 11.16 -9.92 16.24
C PRO A 171 12.53 -9.24 16.40
N GLN A 172 13.18 -8.88 15.31
CA GLN A 172 14.53 -8.29 15.31
C GLN A 172 14.47 -6.76 15.35
N VAL A 173 13.34 -6.15 14.96
CA VAL A 173 13.15 -4.69 14.87
C VAL A 173 13.55 -3.94 16.13
N PRO A 174 13.25 -4.41 17.35
CA PRO A 174 13.66 -3.70 18.57
C PRO A 174 15.18 -3.54 18.73
N GLY A 175 15.97 -4.43 18.12
CA GLY A 175 17.45 -4.38 18.14
C GLY A 175 18.06 -3.55 17.00
N LEU A 176 17.26 -3.03 16.08
CA LEU A 176 17.72 -2.27 14.92
C LEU A 176 17.40 -0.78 15.08
N PRO A 177 18.24 0.15 14.59
CA PRO A 177 17.97 1.58 14.64
C PRO A 177 16.93 2.00 13.58
N LEU A 178 15.73 1.42 13.64
CA LEU A 178 14.62 1.71 12.75
C LEU A 178 13.27 1.63 13.46
N LEU A 179 12.28 2.39 12.99
CA LEU A 179 10.88 2.25 13.37
C LEU A 179 10.13 1.53 12.26
N CYS A 180 9.42 0.46 12.59
CA CYS A 180 8.55 -0.25 11.66
C CYS A 180 7.11 -0.06 12.09
N ALA A 181 6.24 0.46 11.23
CA ALA A 181 4.81 0.56 11.46
C ALA A 181 4.05 -0.23 10.39
N LEU A 182 3.18 -1.12 10.85
CA LEU A 182 2.39 -2.02 10.01
C LEU A 182 0.91 -1.69 10.13
N ALA A 183 0.16 -1.91 9.05
CA ALA A 183 -1.29 -1.91 9.10
C ALA A 183 -1.87 -3.13 8.39
N TYR A 184 -2.88 -3.77 8.99
CA TYR A 184 -3.55 -4.91 8.40
C TYR A 184 -4.98 -5.07 8.92
N ASP A 185 -5.81 -5.77 8.15
CA ASP A 185 -7.17 -6.15 8.54
C ASP A 185 -7.16 -7.58 9.10
N PRO A 186 -7.49 -7.77 10.39
CA PRO A 186 -7.51 -9.11 10.99
C PRO A 186 -8.56 -10.03 10.36
N ALA A 187 -9.66 -9.47 9.83
CA ALA A 187 -10.72 -10.25 9.19
C ALA A 187 -10.33 -10.78 7.80
N GLN A 188 -9.31 -10.21 7.20
CA GLN A 188 -8.81 -10.59 5.87
C GLN A 188 -7.49 -11.39 5.93
N LEU A 189 -7.10 -11.84 7.11
CA LEU A 189 -5.94 -12.73 7.24
C LEU A 189 -6.24 -14.07 6.57
N ARG A 190 -5.33 -14.50 5.71
CA ARG A 190 -5.36 -15.77 4.99
C ARG A 190 -4.48 -16.80 5.71
N PRO A 191 -4.53 -18.09 5.37
CA PRO A 191 -3.64 -19.09 5.98
C PRO A 191 -2.16 -18.68 5.96
N GLU A 192 -1.70 -18.08 4.87
CA GLU A 192 -0.33 -17.62 4.69
C GLU A 192 0.02 -16.44 5.61
N THR A 193 -0.96 -15.61 5.96
CA THR A 193 -0.80 -14.42 6.80
C THR A 193 -1.26 -14.63 8.25
N ALA A 194 -1.82 -15.78 8.58
CA ALA A 194 -2.44 -16.07 9.89
C ALA A 194 -1.46 -15.91 11.07
N HIS A 195 -0.16 -16.09 10.85
CA HIS A 195 0.88 -15.95 11.89
C HIS A 195 1.45 -14.52 12.01
N LEU A 196 0.93 -13.55 11.27
CA LEU A 196 1.36 -12.15 11.37
C LEU A 196 1.14 -11.56 12.79
N PRO A 197 0.00 -11.77 13.47
CA PRO A 197 -0.19 -11.30 14.84
C PRO A 197 0.85 -11.85 15.82
N ASP A 198 1.21 -13.13 15.70
CA ASP A 198 2.21 -13.78 16.54
C ASP A 198 3.61 -13.21 16.31
N ALA A 199 3.95 -12.90 15.05
CA ALA A 199 5.21 -12.24 14.71
C ALA A 199 5.29 -10.81 15.29
N VAL A 200 4.17 -10.08 15.31
CA VAL A 200 4.09 -8.76 15.96
C VAL A 200 4.28 -8.88 17.47
N LEU A 201 3.65 -9.87 18.11
CA LEU A 201 3.83 -10.15 19.55
C LEU A 201 5.27 -10.54 19.87
N ALA A 202 5.90 -11.38 19.04
CA ALA A 202 7.31 -11.74 19.17
C ALA A 202 8.24 -10.53 19.03
N GLY A 203 7.85 -9.49 18.30
CA GLY A 203 8.50 -8.18 18.24
C GLY A 203 8.24 -7.28 19.45
N GLY A 204 7.61 -7.81 20.51
CA GLY A 204 7.38 -7.10 21.78
C GLY A 204 6.23 -6.08 21.72
N GLN A 205 5.36 -6.15 20.73
CA GLN A 205 4.21 -5.24 20.58
C GLN A 205 2.91 -6.00 20.46
N ARG A 206 1.84 -5.36 20.93
CA ARG A 206 0.46 -5.82 20.66
C ARG A 206 -0.12 -4.98 19.54
N PRO A 207 -0.83 -5.61 18.58
CA PRO A 207 -1.58 -4.87 17.58
C PRO A 207 -2.59 -3.93 18.23
N ARG A 208 -2.69 -2.70 17.72
CA ARG A 208 -3.64 -1.67 18.18
C ARG A 208 -4.83 -1.67 17.25
N ALA A 209 -5.97 -2.12 17.77
CA ALA A 209 -7.22 -2.06 17.01
C ALA A 209 -7.72 -0.61 16.94
N LEU A 210 -8.00 -0.14 15.73
CA LEU A 210 -8.57 1.18 15.50
C LEU A 210 -10.09 1.10 15.64
N PRO A 211 -10.69 1.79 16.64
CA PRO A 211 -12.14 1.82 16.78
C PRO A 211 -12.77 2.73 15.72
N ALA A 212 -14.06 2.54 15.48
CA ALA A 212 -14.91 3.53 14.82
C ALA A 212 -14.96 4.82 15.65
N LEU A 213 -15.26 5.93 15.00
CA LEU A 213 -15.43 7.23 15.67
C LEU A 213 -16.65 7.22 16.58
N SER A 214 -16.53 7.87 17.72
CA SER A 214 -17.68 8.12 18.60
C SER A 214 -18.68 9.11 17.98
N ALA A 215 -19.89 9.15 18.52
CA ALA A 215 -20.87 10.16 18.11
C ALA A 215 -20.36 11.60 18.33
N ALA A 216 -19.53 11.83 19.34
CA ALA A 216 -18.93 13.13 19.63
C ALA A 216 -17.88 13.53 18.56
N ALA A 217 -17.07 12.58 18.10
CA ALA A 217 -16.14 12.82 17.02
C ALA A 217 -16.85 13.10 15.68
N VAL A 218 -17.95 12.38 15.42
CA VAL A 218 -18.77 12.66 14.22
C VAL A 218 -19.43 14.04 14.30
N ASP A 219 -19.88 14.47 15.48
CA ASP A 219 -20.40 15.83 15.69
C ASP A 219 -19.34 16.90 15.39
N THR A 220 -18.09 16.66 15.80
CA THR A 220 -16.95 17.52 15.45
C THR A 220 -16.77 17.61 13.94
N LEU A 221 -16.79 16.48 13.22
CA LEU A 221 -16.68 16.47 11.75
C LEU A 221 -17.83 17.19 11.05
N VAL A 222 -19.05 17.06 11.56
CA VAL A 222 -20.21 17.80 11.05
C VAL A 222 -19.99 19.31 11.21
N LYS A 223 -19.56 19.75 12.40
CA LYS A 223 -19.25 21.17 12.68
C LYS A 223 -18.14 21.72 11.78
N GLU A 224 -17.06 20.98 11.60
CA GLU A 224 -15.97 21.37 10.69
C GLU A 224 -16.43 21.46 9.22
N THR A 225 -17.28 20.52 8.80
CA THR A 225 -17.73 20.44 7.40
C THR A 225 -18.72 21.56 7.04
N PHE A 226 -19.61 21.94 7.97
CA PHE A 226 -20.73 22.85 7.72
C PHE A 226 -20.62 24.20 8.43
N GLY A 227 -19.50 24.53 9.05
CA GLY A 227 -19.25 25.87 9.57
C GLY A 227 -19.83 26.18 10.96
N GLY A 228 -19.89 25.18 11.83
CA GLY A 228 -20.02 25.44 13.27
C GLY A 228 -21.43 25.50 13.86
N ALA A 229 -22.49 25.21 13.10
CA ALA A 229 -23.83 25.11 13.65
C ALA A 229 -24.00 23.82 14.49
N GLU A 230 -24.45 23.95 15.74
CA GLU A 230 -24.76 22.78 16.58
C GLU A 230 -26.04 22.11 16.08
N GLN A 231 -25.90 20.90 15.56
CA GLN A 231 -27.02 20.11 15.07
C GLN A 231 -26.86 18.66 15.54
N PRO A 232 -27.05 18.40 16.84
CA PRO A 232 -26.80 17.08 17.44
C PRO A 232 -27.69 15.98 16.84
N ALA A 233 -28.88 16.29 16.35
CA ALA A 233 -29.75 15.32 15.70
C ALA A 233 -29.15 14.86 14.34
N PHE A 234 -28.62 15.77 13.56
CA PHE A 234 -27.97 15.46 12.28
C PHE A 234 -26.67 14.66 12.47
N ALA A 235 -25.85 15.04 13.43
CA ALA A 235 -24.61 14.32 13.75
C ALA A 235 -24.90 12.90 14.29
N LYS A 236 -25.92 12.76 15.14
CA LYS A 236 -26.36 11.46 15.66
C LYS A 236 -26.85 10.54 14.54
N GLU A 237 -27.64 11.07 13.61
CA GLU A 237 -28.10 10.30 12.46
C GLU A 237 -26.96 9.91 11.54
N CYS A 238 -26.02 10.84 11.24
CA CYS A 238 -24.82 10.53 10.48
C CYS A 238 -24.02 9.39 11.12
N TRP A 239 -23.84 9.43 12.44
CA TRP A 239 -23.17 8.35 13.19
C TRP A 239 -23.94 7.03 13.09
N SER A 240 -25.27 7.06 13.27
CA SER A 240 -26.13 5.87 13.19
C SER A 240 -26.07 5.19 11.83
N LEU A 241 -26.09 5.98 10.74
CA LEU A 241 -26.07 5.50 9.37
C LEU A 241 -24.70 4.95 8.93
N THR A 242 -23.61 5.43 9.53
CA THR A 242 -22.24 5.09 9.14
C THR A 242 -21.53 4.14 10.11
N GLY A 243 -22.15 3.85 11.26
CA GLY A 243 -21.51 3.15 12.36
C GLY A 243 -20.23 3.84 12.87
N GLY A 244 -20.09 5.15 12.61
CA GLY A 244 -18.88 5.92 12.96
C GLY A 244 -17.63 5.54 12.15
N THR A 245 -17.75 4.78 11.07
CA THR A 245 -16.60 4.46 10.21
C THR A 245 -16.07 5.74 9.54
N PRO A 246 -14.82 6.19 9.80
CA PRO A 246 -14.30 7.48 9.32
C PRO A 246 -14.51 7.73 7.83
N LEU A 247 -14.26 6.73 7.00
CA LEU A 247 -14.44 6.83 5.55
C LEU A 247 -15.91 7.03 5.17
N ALA A 248 -16.84 6.28 5.80
CA ALA A 248 -18.27 6.38 5.53
C ALA A 248 -18.82 7.74 6.00
N VAL A 249 -18.40 8.21 7.18
CA VAL A 249 -18.74 9.54 7.69
C VAL A 249 -18.30 10.63 6.72
N THR A 250 -17.02 10.62 6.33
CA THR A 250 -16.46 11.64 5.44
C THR A 250 -17.16 11.66 4.08
N ARG A 251 -17.46 10.49 3.51
CA ARG A 251 -18.20 10.35 2.25
C ARG A 251 -19.63 10.87 2.37
N LEU A 252 -20.34 10.51 3.45
CA LEU A 252 -21.71 10.96 3.67
C LEU A 252 -21.77 12.48 3.82
N LEU A 253 -20.85 13.08 4.57
CA LEU A 253 -20.77 14.53 4.75
C LEU A 253 -20.42 15.26 3.44
N ALA A 254 -19.51 14.72 2.63
CA ALA A 254 -19.18 15.27 1.31
C ALA A 254 -20.41 15.29 0.39
N ARG A 255 -21.15 14.17 0.32
CA ARG A 255 -22.39 14.06 -0.48
C ARG A 255 -23.49 15.00 0.04
N ALA A 256 -23.65 15.11 1.36
CA ALA A 256 -24.59 16.02 1.96
C ALA A 256 -24.30 17.48 1.56
N ARG A 257 -23.01 17.87 1.56
CA ARG A 257 -22.58 19.20 1.13
C ARG A 257 -22.81 19.43 -0.37
N GLU A 258 -22.48 18.46 -1.22
CA GLU A 258 -22.72 18.50 -2.67
C GLU A 258 -24.21 18.62 -3.00
N ALA A 259 -25.05 17.94 -2.23
CA ALA A 259 -26.53 18.04 -2.36
C ALA A 259 -27.12 19.32 -1.77
N GLY A 260 -26.29 20.25 -1.30
CA GLY A 260 -26.75 21.50 -0.67
C GLY A 260 -27.53 21.29 0.63
N LEU A 261 -27.31 20.15 1.31
CA LEU A 261 -27.93 19.90 2.60
C LEU A 261 -27.26 20.75 3.67
N SER A 262 -28.07 21.56 4.36
CA SER A 262 -27.65 22.19 5.60
C SER A 262 -28.01 21.27 6.78
N PRO A 263 -27.20 21.21 7.85
CA PRO A 263 -27.42 20.32 8.97
C PRO A 263 -28.57 20.81 9.86
N HIS A 264 -29.81 20.71 9.37
CA HIS A 264 -31.06 21.03 10.10
C HIS A 264 -31.83 19.75 10.43
N ARG A 265 -32.74 19.83 11.40
CA ARG A 265 -33.62 18.70 11.78
C ARG A 265 -34.36 18.10 10.58
N ASP A 266 -34.83 18.96 9.69
CA ASP A 266 -35.60 18.56 8.51
C ASP A 266 -34.74 17.86 7.45
N ALA A 267 -33.40 17.99 7.54
CA ALA A 267 -32.46 17.34 6.63
C ALA A 267 -32.15 15.87 7.04
N VAL A 268 -32.56 15.42 8.23
CA VAL A 268 -32.28 14.07 8.75
C VAL A 268 -32.83 12.99 7.81
N GLY A 269 -34.09 13.14 7.37
CA GLY A 269 -34.68 12.20 6.40
C GLY A 269 -33.95 12.14 5.08
N ARG A 270 -33.51 13.28 4.54
CA ARG A 270 -32.73 13.38 3.30
C ARG A 270 -31.31 12.80 3.47
N LEU A 271 -30.74 12.93 4.67
CA LEU A 271 -29.45 12.30 5.00
C LEU A 271 -29.56 10.77 4.94
N ALA A 272 -30.66 10.21 5.48
CA ALA A 272 -30.95 8.79 5.40
C ALA A 272 -31.18 8.31 3.95
N ASP A 273 -31.77 9.15 3.09
CA ASP A 273 -31.92 8.86 1.65
C ASP A 273 -30.55 8.88 0.93
N LEU A 274 -29.71 9.85 1.24
CA LEU A 274 -28.34 9.89 0.76
C LEU A 274 -27.54 8.70 1.28
N ALA A 275 -27.75 8.27 2.52
CA ALA A 275 -27.10 7.10 3.10
C ALA A 275 -27.61 5.77 2.49
N ARG A 276 -28.88 5.65 2.14
CA ARG A 276 -29.42 4.47 1.40
C ARG A 276 -28.85 4.33 -0.01
N GLY A 277 -28.40 5.44 -0.58
CA GLY A 277 -27.53 5.45 -1.74
C GLY A 277 -26.04 5.33 -1.36
N VAL A 278 -25.71 5.10 -0.08
CA VAL A 278 -24.36 4.95 0.57
C VAL A 278 -24.03 3.50 0.98
N GLU A 279 -24.89 2.55 0.81
CA GLU A 279 -24.37 1.37 0.05
C GLU A 279 -24.01 1.95 -1.28
N PRO A 280 -22.73 2.07 -1.59
CA PRO A 280 -22.35 2.96 -2.67
C PRO A 280 -23.25 2.60 -3.86
N PRO A 281 -24.03 3.52 -4.50
CA PRO A 281 -24.26 3.33 -5.91
C PRO A 281 -22.86 3.07 -6.34
N GLY A 282 -22.58 1.79 -6.53
CA GLY A 282 -21.29 1.27 -6.13
C GLY A 282 -20.29 2.27 -6.60
N PHE A 283 -19.23 2.53 -5.84
CA PHE A 283 -18.09 3.32 -6.31
C PHE A 283 -17.94 3.20 -7.84
N LEU A 284 -18.30 2.08 -8.41
CA LEU A 284 -18.40 1.77 -9.82
C LEU A 284 -19.46 2.60 -10.57
N GLU A 285 -20.65 2.85 -10.01
CA GLU A 285 -21.64 3.74 -10.64
C GLU A 285 -21.16 5.19 -10.63
N HIS A 286 -20.54 5.61 -9.54
CA HIS A 286 -19.90 6.93 -9.48
C HIS A 286 -18.76 7.03 -10.51
N LEU A 287 -17.89 6.02 -10.59
CA LEU A 287 -16.83 5.95 -11.59
C LEU A 287 -17.40 5.98 -13.03
N HIS A 288 -18.47 5.24 -13.30
CA HIS A 288 -19.16 5.27 -14.61
C HIS A 288 -19.78 6.63 -14.90
N GLY A 289 -20.30 7.30 -13.88
CA GLY A 289 -20.84 8.67 -13.98
C GLY A 289 -19.80 9.72 -14.35
N LEU A 290 -18.50 9.49 -14.05
CA LEU A 290 -17.40 10.39 -14.44
C LEU A 290 -17.05 10.29 -15.95
N GLY A 291 -17.62 9.35 -16.66
CA GLY A 291 -17.49 9.21 -18.10
C GLY A 291 -16.50 8.10 -18.54
N PRO A 292 -16.60 7.71 -19.83
CA PRO A 292 -15.90 6.53 -20.34
C PRO A 292 -14.37 6.62 -20.32
N ALA A 293 -13.80 7.82 -20.42
CA ALA A 293 -12.35 8.02 -20.33
C ALA A 293 -11.83 7.74 -18.91
N CYS A 294 -12.56 8.18 -17.86
CA CYS A 294 -12.25 7.90 -16.47
C CYS A 294 -12.33 6.40 -16.16
N VAL A 295 -13.35 5.72 -16.67
CA VAL A 295 -13.50 4.26 -16.51
C VAL A 295 -12.32 3.52 -17.14
N ARG A 296 -12.00 3.80 -18.41
CA ARG A 296 -10.89 3.14 -19.12
C ARG A 296 -9.53 3.41 -18.46
N LEU A 297 -9.30 4.64 -17.98
CA LEU A 297 -8.06 4.98 -17.28
C LEU A 297 -7.96 4.26 -15.95
N SER A 298 -9.05 4.20 -15.16
CA SER A 298 -9.09 3.45 -13.91
C SER A 298 -8.82 1.96 -14.12
N TRP A 299 -9.39 1.34 -15.17
CA TRP A 299 -9.10 -0.04 -15.55
C TRP A 299 -7.61 -0.25 -15.88
N ALA A 300 -7.03 0.66 -16.68
CA ALA A 300 -5.63 0.59 -17.05
C ALA A 300 -4.71 0.72 -15.82
N VAL A 301 -5.00 1.65 -14.91
CA VAL A 301 -4.25 1.83 -13.65
C VAL A 301 -4.41 0.59 -12.75
N ALA A 302 -5.62 0.01 -12.68
CA ALA A 302 -5.87 -1.21 -11.90
C ALA A 302 -5.09 -2.42 -12.44
N VAL A 303 -5.00 -2.57 -13.76
CA VAL A 303 -4.27 -3.67 -14.41
C VAL A 303 -2.76 -3.49 -14.32
N LEU A 304 -2.25 -2.27 -14.53
CA LEU A 304 -0.81 -1.98 -14.47
C LEU A 304 -0.25 -2.04 -13.05
N GLY A 305 -1.05 -1.71 -12.03
CA GLY A 305 -0.61 -1.71 -10.63
C GLY A 305 0.60 -0.79 -10.42
N THR A 306 1.68 -1.35 -9.88
CA THR A 306 2.93 -0.61 -9.61
C THR A 306 3.73 -0.21 -10.85
N ASP A 307 3.47 -0.85 -12.00
CA ASP A 307 4.14 -0.48 -13.28
C ASP A 307 3.47 0.71 -13.97
N THR A 308 2.50 1.33 -13.30
CA THR A 308 1.79 2.50 -13.82
C THR A 308 2.75 3.68 -13.97
N THR A 309 2.76 4.24 -15.17
CA THR A 309 3.23 5.59 -15.46
C THR A 309 2.15 6.30 -16.26
N PRO A 310 2.12 7.67 -16.33
CA PRO A 310 1.12 8.39 -17.10
C PRO A 310 1.03 7.90 -18.55
N ALA A 311 2.17 7.71 -19.21
CA ALA A 311 2.24 7.26 -20.60
C ALA A 311 1.75 5.81 -20.78
N ARG A 312 2.10 4.91 -19.86
CA ARG A 312 1.63 3.50 -19.90
C ARG A 312 0.14 3.42 -19.65
N ALA A 313 -0.37 4.15 -18.64
CA ALA A 313 -1.81 4.20 -18.34
C ALA A 313 -2.62 4.71 -19.51
N ALA A 314 -2.18 5.81 -20.16
CA ALA A 314 -2.82 6.35 -21.36
C ALA A 314 -2.85 5.33 -22.49
N ARG A 315 -1.73 4.66 -22.77
CA ARG A 315 -1.62 3.66 -23.83
C ARG A 315 -2.52 2.44 -23.60
N VAL A 316 -2.51 1.89 -22.38
CA VAL A 316 -3.36 0.74 -22.02
C VAL A 316 -4.84 1.13 -22.00
N ALA A 317 -5.17 2.36 -21.60
CA ALA A 317 -6.54 2.88 -21.66
C ALA A 317 -7.01 3.21 -23.07
N GLY A 318 -6.12 3.21 -24.07
CA GLY A 318 -6.43 3.67 -25.42
C GLY A 318 -6.85 5.13 -25.48
N LEU A 319 -6.18 5.99 -24.69
CA LEU A 319 -6.41 7.43 -24.61
C LEU A 319 -5.20 8.18 -25.18
N ASP A 320 -5.46 9.30 -25.84
CA ASP A 320 -4.38 10.25 -26.10
C ASP A 320 -3.91 10.96 -24.83
N ALA A 321 -2.78 11.65 -24.90
CA ALA A 321 -2.14 12.25 -23.74
C ALA A 321 -3.01 13.35 -23.09
N GLN A 322 -3.85 14.06 -23.85
CA GLN A 322 -4.72 15.10 -23.33
C GLN A 322 -5.91 14.48 -22.59
N ALA A 323 -6.61 13.53 -23.22
CA ALA A 323 -7.73 12.84 -22.60
C ALA A 323 -7.32 12.07 -21.33
N ALA A 324 -6.11 11.49 -21.32
CA ALA A 324 -5.57 10.82 -20.15
C ALA A 324 -5.29 11.79 -18.98
N ARG A 325 -4.75 12.99 -19.26
CA ARG A 325 -4.56 14.05 -18.23
C ARG A 325 -5.89 14.50 -17.65
N GLU A 326 -6.86 14.85 -18.51
CA GLU A 326 -8.19 15.29 -18.08
C GLU A 326 -8.91 14.23 -17.23
N ALA A 327 -8.82 12.96 -17.64
CA ALA A 327 -9.36 11.84 -16.88
C ALA A 327 -8.64 11.67 -15.53
N THR A 328 -7.30 11.80 -15.49
CA THR A 328 -6.52 11.75 -14.24
C THR A 328 -6.94 12.85 -13.29
N GLU A 329 -7.04 14.10 -13.75
CA GLU A 329 -7.47 15.24 -12.93
C GLU A 329 -8.90 15.05 -12.39
N THR A 330 -9.80 14.52 -13.22
CA THR A 330 -11.18 14.24 -12.82
C THR A 330 -11.24 13.17 -11.75
N LEU A 331 -10.48 12.08 -11.90
CA LEU A 331 -10.38 11.00 -10.92
C LEU A 331 -9.70 11.45 -9.61
N CYS A 332 -8.72 12.35 -9.70
CA CYS A 332 -8.10 12.96 -8.51
C CYS A 332 -9.08 13.87 -7.77
N ARG A 333 -9.84 14.72 -8.46
CA ARG A 333 -10.90 15.54 -7.87
C ARG A 333 -12.01 14.71 -7.22
N ALA A 334 -12.35 13.58 -7.82
CA ALA A 334 -13.29 12.62 -7.26
C ALA A 334 -12.72 11.79 -6.08
N GLY A 335 -11.44 11.97 -5.72
CA GLY A 335 -10.80 11.25 -4.62
C GLY A 335 -10.55 9.76 -4.90
N ILE A 336 -10.59 9.34 -6.17
CA ILE A 336 -10.38 7.96 -6.61
C ILE A 336 -8.89 7.69 -6.81
N LEU A 337 -8.21 8.56 -7.54
CA LEU A 337 -6.78 8.52 -7.73
C LEU A 337 -6.08 9.65 -6.94
N HIS A 338 -4.78 9.54 -6.81
CA HIS A 338 -3.86 10.61 -6.48
C HIS A 338 -2.65 10.48 -7.43
N THR A 339 -2.00 11.61 -7.71
CA THR A 339 -0.72 11.62 -8.41
C THR A 339 0.37 11.63 -7.37
N ALA A 340 1.19 10.56 -7.34
CA ALA A 340 2.42 10.59 -6.60
C ALA A 340 3.40 11.49 -7.39
N GLU A 341 3.83 12.58 -6.79
CA GLU A 341 5.02 13.27 -7.28
C GLU A 341 6.17 12.27 -7.13
N ASP A 342 6.88 11.99 -8.22
CA ASP A 342 8.11 11.24 -8.14
C ASP A 342 9.11 12.07 -7.30
N ASP A 343 9.28 11.70 -6.03
CA ASP A 343 10.33 12.23 -5.13
C ASP A 343 11.74 11.78 -5.57
N GLY A 344 11.92 11.46 -6.86
CA GLY A 344 13.21 11.17 -7.48
C GLY A 344 13.71 12.40 -8.23
N PRO A 345 15.02 12.73 -8.13
CA PRO A 345 15.59 13.78 -8.96
C PRO A 345 15.37 13.41 -10.42
N ALA A 346 14.69 14.29 -11.14
CA ALA A 346 14.49 14.20 -12.59
C ALA A 346 15.84 13.97 -13.26
N GLY A 347 16.05 12.78 -13.82
CA GLY A 347 17.18 12.54 -14.71
C GLY A 347 17.04 13.44 -15.92
N PRO A 348 18.14 13.99 -16.49
CA PRO A 348 18.06 14.89 -17.62
C PRO A 348 17.60 14.09 -18.85
N GLY A 349 16.30 14.16 -19.18
CA GLY A 349 15.90 13.51 -20.40
C GLY A 349 14.41 13.35 -20.73
N THR A 350 13.44 13.71 -19.88
CA THR A 350 12.04 13.93 -20.33
C THR A 350 11.23 14.58 -19.23
N PRO A 351 10.64 15.77 -19.45
CA PRO A 351 9.62 16.32 -18.57
C PRO A 351 8.29 15.62 -18.90
N GLU A 352 8.01 14.44 -18.33
CA GLU A 352 6.64 13.98 -18.21
C GLU A 352 5.97 14.81 -17.11
N ALA A 353 5.36 15.91 -17.52
CA ALA A 353 4.55 16.76 -16.66
C ALA A 353 3.30 15.98 -16.22
N GLY A 354 3.35 15.37 -15.06
CA GLY A 354 2.22 14.66 -14.45
C GLY A 354 2.72 13.52 -13.58
N GLY A 355 2.53 13.62 -12.25
CA GLY A 355 2.90 12.54 -11.32
C GLY A 355 2.18 11.22 -11.66
N THR A 356 2.73 10.10 -11.22
CA THR A 356 2.21 8.74 -11.49
C THR A 356 0.83 8.57 -10.86
N PRO A 357 -0.22 8.24 -11.66
CA PRO A 357 -1.56 8.03 -11.13
C PRO A 357 -1.62 6.72 -10.34
N ARG A 358 -2.10 6.79 -9.11
CA ARG A 358 -2.31 5.64 -8.20
C ARG A 358 -3.67 5.74 -7.54
N PHE A 359 -4.28 4.60 -7.24
CA PHE A 359 -5.49 4.60 -6.43
C PHE A 359 -5.19 5.13 -5.03
N ARG A 360 -6.09 5.96 -4.52
CA ARG A 360 -5.96 6.52 -3.17
C ARG A 360 -6.03 5.43 -2.10
N HIS A 361 -6.79 4.37 -2.37
CA HIS A 361 -6.91 3.19 -1.51
C HIS A 361 -6.81 1.91 -2.35
N PRO A 362 -6.02 0.92 -1.93
CA PRO A 362 -5.89 -0.37 -2.62
C PRO A 362 -7.22 -1.10 -2.81
N SER A 363 -8.15 -0.96 -1.86
CA SER A 363 -9.49 -1.53 -1.98
C SER A 363 -10.26 -1.02 -3.20
N LEU A 364 -10.03 0.25 -3.60
CA LEU A 364 -10.63 0.81 -4.82
C LEU A 364 -10.02 0.17 -6.07
N ALA A 365 -8.71 -0.07 -6.07
CA ALA A 365 -8.04 -0.79 -7.16
C ALA A 365 -8.62 -2.19 -7.35
N SER A 366 -8.76 -2.95 -6.26
CA SER A 366 -9.31 -4.30 -6.28
C SER A 366 -10.79 -4.33 -6.72
N GLU A 367 -11.58 -3.34 -6.30
CA GLU A 367 -12.99 -3.23 -6.69
C GLU A 367 -13.12 -2.90 -8.19
N VAL A 368 -12.32 -1.95 -8.70
CA VAL A 368 -12.25 -1.63 -10.13
C VAL A 368 -11.81 -2.86 -10.93
N TYR A 369 -10.75 -3.53 -10.51
CA TYR A 369 -10.22 -4.69 -11.21
C TYR A 369 -11.25 -5.83 -11.30
N ARG A 370 -11.95 -6.13 -10.21
CA ARG A 370 -13.01 -7.15 -10.20
C ARG A 370 -14.21 -6.77 -11.07
N SER A 371 -14.46 -5.49 -11.24
CA SER A 371 -15.56 -5.00 -12.10
C SER A 371 -15.25 -5.09 -13.59
N ILE A 372 -13.98 -5.26 -13.99
CA ILE A 372 -13.60 -5.37 -15.40
C ILE A 372 -14.17 -6.69 -15.96
N PRO A 373 -14.98 -6.65 -17.03
CA PRO A 373 -15.44 -7.88 -17.68
C PRO A 373 -14.28 -8.78 -18.09
N ALA A 374 -14.39 -10.09 -17.91
CA ALA A 374 -13.29 -11.04 -18.10
C ALA A 374 -12.57 -10.89 -19.44
N ALA A 375 -13.33 -10.78 -20.55
CA ALA A 375 -12.74 -10.58 -21.88
C ALA A 375 -11.98 -9.26 -22.02
N THR A 376 -12.49 -8.18 -21.41
CA THR A 376 -11.83 -6.86 -21.40
C THR A 376 -10.58 -6.91 -20.54
N ARG A 377 -10.63 -7.59 -19.39
CA ARG A 377 -9.48 -7.76 -18.49
C ARG A 377 -8.35 -8.50 -19.17
N THR A 378 -8.64 -9.63 -19.85
CA THR A 378 -7.67 -10.35 -20.68
C THR A 378 -7.04 -9.45 -21.75
N ALA A 379 -7.85 -8.66 -22.45
CA ALA A 379 -7.35 -7.73 -23.46
C ALA A 379 -6.44 -6.64 -22.88
N LEU A 380 -6.80 -6.08 -21.72
CA LEU A 380 -5.98 -5.07 -21.02
C LEU A 380 -4.66 -5.65 -20.53
N HIS A 381 -4.62 -6.88 -20.01
CA HIS A 381 -3.37 -7.55 -19.66
C HIS A 381 -2.49 -7.79 -20.88
N GLY A 382 -3.05 -8.18 -22.04
CA GLY A 382 -2.30 -8.28 -23.29
C GLY A 382 -1.70 -6.93 -23.74
N GLN A 383 -2.46 -5.85 -23.61
CA GLN A 383 -1.98 -4.49 -23.92
C GLN A 383 -0.91 -4.02 -22.92
N ALA A 384 -1.07 -4.35 -21.64
CA ALA A 384 -0.08 -4.03 -20.60
C ALA A 384 1.24 -4.77 -20.88
N ALA A 385 1.21 -6.08 -21.16
CA ALA A 385 2.40 -6.85 -21.51
C ALA A 385 3.12 -6.27 -22.73
N ALA A 386 2.38 -5.94 -23.79
CA ALA A 386 2.95 -5.33 -25.00
C ALA A 386 3.56 -3.94 -24.69
N THR A 387 2.89 -3.13 -23.88
CA THR A 387 3.36 -1.79 -23.50
C THR A 387 4.63 -1.86 -22.67
N LEU A 388 4.71 -2.79 -21.72
CA LEU A 388 5.89 -3.02 -20.89
C LEU A 388 7.07 -3.55 -21.70
N SER A 389 6.82 -4.50 -22.61
CA SER A 389 7.85 -5.03 -23.51
C SER A 389 8.45 -3.95 -24.40
N LEU A 390 7.62 -3.09 -24.99
CA LEU A 390 8.08 -1.96 -25.80
C LEU A 390 8.88 -0.92 -24.99
N ALA A 391 8.60 -0.80 -23.71
CA ALA A 391 9.33 0.07 -22.79
C ALA A 391 10.60 -0.56 -22.21
N GLY A 392 10.98 -1.78 -22.64
CA GLY A 392 12.15 -2.48 -22.15
C GLY A 392 12.07 -2.91 -20.68
N ALA A 393 10.86 -3.12 -20.16
CA ALA A 393 10.63 -3.61 -18.80
C ALA A 393 11.21 -5.03 -18.61
N ALA A 394 11.43 -5.44 -17.36
CA ALA A 394 11.96 -6.77 -17.09
C ALA A 394 11.00 -7.86 -17.60
N PRO A 395 11.54 -9.00 -18.10
CA PRO A 395 10.69 -10.10 -18.59
C PRO A 395 9.68 -10.61 -17.54
N THR A 396 10.02 -10.54 -16.26
CA THR A 396 9.15 -10.90 -15.13
C THR A 396 7.91 -10.02 -15.06
N ASP A 397 8.02 -8.72 -15.37
CA ASP A 397 6.91 -7.78 -15.31
C ASP A 397 5.94 -8.00 -16.49
N CYS A 398 6.49 -8.37 -17.65
CA CYS A 398 5.67 -8.78 -18.79
C CYS A 398 4.99 -10.14 -18.54
N ALA A 399 5.71 -11.09 -17.92
CA ALA A 399 5.23 -12.44 -17.71
C ALA A 399 3.97 -12.50 -16.85
N ARG A 400 3.87 -11.71 -15.78
CA ARG A 400 2.68 -11.68 -14.93
C ARG A 400 1.41 -11.31 -15.70
N HIS A 401 1.51 -10.37 -16.65
CA HIS A 401 0.36 -10.01 -17.50
C HIS A 401 0.04 -11.08 -18.53
N LEU A 402 1.06 -11.76 -19.07
CA LEU A 402 0.87 -12.84 -20.03
C LEU A 402 0.21 -14.07 -19.39
N LEU A 403 0.47 -14.36 -18.10
CA LEU A 403 -0.20 -15.42 -17.35
C LEU A 403 -1.71 -15.18 -17.23
N GLU A 404 -2.13 -13.92 -17.07
CA GLU A 404 -3.55 -13.55 -17.04
C GLU A 404 -4.22 -13.66 -18.42
N VAL A 405 -3.45 -13.62 -19.51
CA VAL A 405 -3.94 -13.84 -20.89
C VAL A 405 -4.05 -15.34 -21.19
N HIS A 406 -3.12 -16.14 -20.66
CA HIS A 406 -3.03 -17.59 -20.88
C HIS A 406 -2.94 -18.34 -19.55
N PRO A 407 -4.02 -18.42 -18.77
CA PRO A 407 -4.01 -19.09 -17.46
C PRO A 407 -3.64 -20.59 -17.54
N ASP A 408 -3.83 -21.22 -18.68
CA ASP A 408 -3.46 -22.63 -18.93
C ASP A 408 -1.97 -22.84 -19.26
N ALA A 409 -1.20 -21.77 -19.43
CA ALA A 409 0.24 -21.85 -19.72
C ALA A 409 1.09 -22.11 -18.48
N MET A 410 0.52 -22.12 -17.26
CA MET A 410 1.23 -22.56 -16.06
C MET A 410 1.46 -24.07 -16.14
N PRO A 411 2.74 -24.53 -16.02
CA PRO A 411 3.00 -25.96 -15.83
C PRO A 411 2.29 -26.41 -14.54
N ARG A 412 1.31 -27.28 -14.66
CA ARG A 412 0.69 -27.90 -13.48
C ARG A 412 1.82 -28.59 -12.71
N PRO A 413 1.96 -28.37 -11.38
CA PRO A 413 2.92 -29.11 -10.60
C PRO A 413 2.65 -30.61 -10.80
N GLU A 414 3.63 -31.35 -11.36
CA GLU A 414 3.52 -32.80 -11.44
C GLU A 414 3.28 -33.31 -10.02
N PRO A 415 2.25 -34.16 -9.81
CA PRO A 415 2.08 -34.79 -8.53
C PRO A 415 3.37 -35.55 -8.18
N PRO A 416 3.82 -35.56 -6.92
CA PRO A 416 5.05 -36.24 -6.53
C PRO A 416 4.95 -37.67 -6.99
N ARG A 417 5.89 -38.14 -7.81
CA ARG A 417 5.99 -39.53 -8.21
C ARG A 417 6.08 -40.37 -6.94
N PRO A 418 5.25 -41.40 -6.79
CA PRO A 418 5.39 -42.33 -5.64
C PRO A 418 6.80 -42.91 -5.67
N PRO A 419 7.43 -43.05 -4.51
CA PRO A 419 8.76 -43.66 -4.44
C PRO A 419 8.72 -45.03 -5.09
N THR A 420 9.52 -45.21 -6.12
CA THR A 420 9.75 -46.54 -6.71
C THR A 420 10.28 -47.46 -5.61
N ALA A 421 9.41 -48.35 -5.14
CA ALA A 421 9.80 -49.40 -4.21
C ALA A 421 10.84 -50.28 -4.89
N VAL A 422 12.11 -50.07 -4.55
CA VAL A 422 13.18 -51.06 -4.84
C VAL A 422 13.11 -52.12 -3.76
N TRP A 423 12.24 -53.09 -3.96
CA TRP A 423 12.34 -54.36 -3.27
C TRP A 423 13.06 -55.32 -4.22
N ALA A 424 14.34 -55.47 -4.05
CA ALA A 424 15.04 -56.67 -4.50
C ALA A 424 14.68 -57.79 -3.54
N ALA A 425 14.05 -58.83 -4.06
CA ALA A 425 13.88 -60.12 -3.42
C ALA A 425 15.01 -61.06 -3.85
N PRO A 426 15.09 -62.26 -3.23
CA PRO A 426 15.82 -62.62 -2.03
C PRO A 426 17.20 -63.13 -2.34
#